data_8f42c0ca0fbb870d5d5638e7393cc2ba
#
_entry.id   8f42c0ca0fbb870d5d5638e7393cc2ba
#
_cell.length_a   1.000
_cell.length_b   1.000
_cell.length_c   1.000
_cell.angle_alpha   90.00
_cell.angle_beta   90.00
_cell.angle_gamma   90.00
#
_symmetry.space_group_name_H-M   'P 1'
#
loop_
_entity.id
_entity.type
_entity.pdbx_description
1 polymer ?
#
loop_
_entity_poly.entity_id
_entity_poly.type
_entity_poly.pdbx_seq_one_letter_code
_entity_poly.pdbx_strand_id
1 'polypeptide(L)'
;FALLGANSAYLAAVTFLEWFKGELYQNYFYQIMFLGHLILGVLLVLPFIIFAFFHLRLAFRRKNRRAVKVGYALLIISLLLLISGFALMRVEGFEIRDPNTRTWLYWTHVVTPLLVVWLYVLHRLAGPKIKWKMGVGWAGSVAAVVLIMVGLHHQDPRAWNVEGPKEGEKYFEPSLARTATGNFIPADTLMMDAYCQRCHKDTYNDWFHSAHHFSSFNNEP
;
A
#
# COMPACT_ATOMS: atom_id res chain seq x y z
N PHE A 1 1.77 -15.52 3.72
CA PHE A 1 2.85 -14.95 2.88
C PHE A 1 2.45 -14.84 1.41
N ALA A 2 1.81 -15.85 0.79
CA ALA A 2 1.41 -15.80 -0.62
C ALA A 2 0.44 -14.63 -0.91
N LEU A 3 -0.57 -14.43 -0.07
CA LEU A 3 -1.53 -13.35 -0.22
C LEU A 3 -0.86 -11.97 -0.07
N LEU A 4 0.01 -11.79 0.92
CA LEU A 4 0.77 -10.55 1.07
C LEU A 4 1.70 -10.33 -0.13
N GLY A 5 2.37 -11.39 -0.62
CA GLY A 5 3.22 -11.29 -1.80
C GLY A 5 2.46 -10.90 -3.06
N ALA A 6 1.27 -11.48 -3.30
CA ALA A 6 0.41 -11.11 -4.41
C ALA A 6 -0.09 -9.67 -4.31
N ASN A 7 -0.52 -9.25 -3.12
CA ASN A 7 -0.94 -7.89 -2.85
C ASN A 7 0.21 -6.89 -3.07
N SER A 8 1.42 -7.20 -2.57
CA SER A 8 2.61 -6.37 -2.80
C SER A 8 2.95 -6.24 -4.28
N ALA A 9 2.87 -7.33 -5.05
CA ALA A 9 3.10 -7.32 -6.49
C ALA A 9 2.07 -6.45 -7.23
N TYR A 10 0.80 -6.52 -6.82
CA TYR A 10 -0.25 -5.67 -7.37
C TYR A 10 0.01 -4.18 -7.08
N LEU A 11 0.30 -3.81 -5.81
CA LEU A 11 0.58 -2.42 -5.45
C LEU A 11 1.81 -1.87 -6.17
N ALA A 12 2.89 -2.67 -6.27
CA ALA A 12 4.10 -2.30 -7.01
C ALA A 12 3.83 -2.12 -8.50
N ALA A 13 2.97 -2.96 -9.11
CA ALA A 13 2.59 -2.84 -10.51
C ALA A 13 1.80 -1.55 -10.78
N VAL A 14 0.87 -1.15 -9.90
CA VAL A 14 0.15 0.12 -10.01
C VAL A 14 1.13 1.29 -9.91
N THR A 15 2.00 1.31 -8.89
CA THR A 15 3.03 2.35 -8.73
C THR A 15 3.95 2.44 -9.96
N PHE A 16 4.34 1.30 -10.53
CA PHE A 16 5.17 1.28 -11.75
C PHE A 16 4.42 1.86 -12.95
N LEU A 17 3.14 1.52 -13.13
CA LEU A 17 2.31 2.05 -14.21
C LEU A 17 2.15 3.57 -14.10
N GLU A 18 1.92 4.09 -12.90
CA GLU A 18 1.85 5.53 -12.65
C GLU A 18 3.14 6.24 -13.02
N TRP A 19 4.27 5.68 -12.58
CA TRP A 19 5.58 6.23 -12.93
C TRP A 19 5.85 6.18 -14.43
N PHE A 20 5.48 5.08 -15.10
CA PHE A 20 5.77 4.87 -16.53
C PHE A 20 4.86 5.70 -17.45
N LYS A 21 3.58 5.85 -17.08
CA LYS A 21 2.57 6.53 -17.89
C LYS A 21 2.40 8.00 -17.52
N GLY A 22 2.76 8.41 -16.30
CA GLY A 22 2.49 9.74 -15.76
C GLY A 22 1.01 9.99 -15.46
N GLU A 23 0.19 8.94 -15.39
CA GLU A 23 -1.25 8.99 -15.13
C GLU A 23 -1.56 8.34 -13.79
N LEU A 24 -2.67 8.74 -13.14
CA LEU A 24 -3.11 8.19 -11.87
C LEU A 24 -3.94 6.92 -12.07
N TYR A 25 -3.45 5.79 -11.54
CA TYR A 25 -4.13 4.49 -11.59
C TYR A 25 -4.70 4.05 -10.23
N GLN A 26 -4.53 4.87 -9.18
CA GLN A 26 -5.07 4.59 -7.85
C GLN A 26 -6.56 4.84 -7.83
N ASN A 27 -7.32 3.76 -7.78
CA ASN A 27 -8.77 3.77 -7.64
C ASN A 27 -9.19 3.28 -6.25
N TYR A 28 -10.48 3.13 -6.02
CA TYR A 28 -11.02 2.67 -4.75
C TYR A 28 -10.54 1.25 -4.38
N PHE A 29 -10.42 0.36 -5.36
CA PHE A 29 -9.88 -0.98 -5.14
C PHE A 29 -8.42 -0.95 -4.67
N TYR A 30 -7.60 -0.07 -5.26
CA TYR A 30 -6.23 0.14 -4.81
C TYR A 30 -6.17 0.55 -3.33
N GLN A 31 -7.05 1.45 -2.88
CA GLN A 31 -7.08 1.89 -1.49
C GLN A 31 -7.40 0.73 -0.53
N ILE A 32 -8.36 -0.13 -0.90
CA ILE A 32 -8.68 -1.34 -0.12
C ILE A 32 -7.48 -2.29 -0.08
N MET A 33 -6.79 -2.48 -1.20
CA MET A 33 -5.60 -3.33 -1.27
C MET A 33 -4.45 -2.76 -0.46
N PHE A 34 -4.26 -1.45 -0.44
CA PHE A 34 -3.28 -0.78 0.39
C PHE A 34 -3.57 -0.99 1.90
N LEU A 35 -4.81 -0.83 2.32
CA LEU A 35 -5.22 -1.14 3.70
C LEU A 35 -5.00 -2.63 4.02
N GLY A 36 -5.36 -3.51 3.10
CA GLY A 36 -5.10 -4.94 3.21
C GLY A 36 -3.61 -5.26 3.36
N HIS A 37 -2.74 -4.53 2.66
CA HIS A 37 -1.29 -4.65 2.80
C HIS A 37 -0.81 -4.34 4.22
N LEU A 38 -1.28 -3.24 4.80
CA LEU A 38 -0.95 -2.86 6.16
C LEU A 38 -1.39 -3.92 7.17
N ILE A 39 -2.64 -4.36 7.09
CA ILE A 39 -3.21 -5.37 8.00
C ILE A 39 -2.43 -6.68 7.89
N LEU A 40 -2.23 -7.19 6.68
CA LEU A 40 -1.50 -8.44 6.46
C LEU A 40 -0.04 -8.31 6.88
N GLY A 41 0.60 -7.18 6.63
CA GLY A 41 1.96 -6.89 7.04
C GLY A 41 2.11 -7.01 8.55
N VAL A 42 1.27 -6.31 9.31
CA VAL A 42 1.29 -6.34 10.78
C VAL A 42 0.98 -7.74 11.32
N LEU A 43 -0.03 -8.41 10.79
CA LEU A 43 -0.40 -9.77 11.22
C LEU A 43 0.70 -10.80 10.99
N LEU A 44 1.53 -10.62 9.96
CA LEU A 44 2.59 -11.57 9.62
C LEU A 44 3.90 -11.32 10.38
N VAL A 45 4.03 -10.23 11.12
CA VAL A 45 5.23 -9.94 11.91
C VAL A 45 5.46 -11.01 12.98
N LEU A 46 4.44 -11.33 13.76
CA LEU A 46 4.58 -12.31 14.86
C LEU A 46 4.92 -13.71 14.35
N PRO A 47 4.22 -14.29 13.36
CA PRO A 47 4.61 -15.55 12.75
C PRO A 47 6.03 -15.55 12.18
N PHE A 48 6.44 -14.43 11.56
CA PHE A 48 7.79 -14.28 11.03
C PHE A 48 8.85 -14.32 12.13
N ILE A 49 8.66 -13.57 13.21
CA ILE A 49 9.60 -13.55 14.34
C ILE A 49 9.71 -14.92 14.98
N ILE A 50 8.59 -15.59 15.23
CA ILE A 50 8.56 -16.94 15.81
C ILE A 50 9.32 -17.92 14.90
N PHE A 51 9.02 -17.91 13.59
CA PHE A 51 9.71 -18.76 12.62
C PHE A 51 11.21 -18.45 12.58
N ALA A 52 11.59 -17.19 12.49
CA ALA A 52 13.00 -16.77 12.42
C ALA A 52 13.77 -17.24 13.65
N PHE A 53 13.20 -17.07 14.84
CA PHE A 53 13.82 -17.49 16.10
C PHE A 53 14.11 -19.00 16.15
N PHE A 54 13.11 -19.84 15.87
CA PHE A 54 13.31 -21.29 15.87
C PHE A 54 14.23 -21.74 14.73
N HIS A 55 14.08 -21.12 13.55
CA HIS A 55 14.92 -21.45 12.40
C HIS A 55 16.39 -21.12 12.65
N LEU A 56 16.69 -19.96 13.25
CA LEU A 56 18.05 -19.58 13.63
C LEU A 56 18.67 -20.55 14.62
N ARG A 57 17.95 -20.93 15.67
CA ARG A 57 18.45 -21.91 16.65
C ARG A 57 18.90 -23.23 16.00
N LEU A 58 18.13 -23.70 15.00
CA LEU A 58 18.46 -24.90 14.25
C LEU A 58 19.62 -24.65 13.26
N ALA A 59 19.71 -23.44 12.70
CA ALA A 59 20.73 -23.07 11.71
C ALA A 59 22.15 -23.06 12.29
N PHE A 60 22.32 -22.64 13.56
CA PHE A 60 23.64 -22.61 14.23
C PHE A 60 24.37 -23.95 14.22
N ARG A 61 23.62 -25.07 14.26
CA ARG A 61 24.18 -26.42 14.27
C ARG A 61 24.40 -27.01 12.88
N ARG A 62 24.05 -26.29 11.80
CA ARG A 62 24.17 -26.78 10.42
C ARG A 62 25.61 -26.72 9.91
N LYS A 63 26.05 -27.80 9.27
CA LYS A 63 27.38 -27.90 8.65
C LYS A 63 27.51 -27.08 7.36
N ASN A 64 26.39 -26.84 6.65
CA ASN A 64 26.38 -26.11 5.38
C ASN A 64 26.49 -24.59 5.62
N ARG A 65 27.74 -24.11 5.73
CA ARG A 65 28.06 -22.70 5.99
C ARG A 65 27.55 -21.74 4.91
N ARG A 66 27.46 -22.19 3.66
CA ARG A 66 26.96 -21.34 2.55
C ARG A 66 25.47 -21.03 2.75
N ALA A 67 24.64 -22.05 3.01
CA ALA A 67 23.23 -21.86 3.28
C ALA A 67 23.00 -20.98 4.52
N VAL A 68 23.82 -21.13 5.57
CA VAL A 68 23.72 -20.34 6.79
C VAL A 68 24.05 -18.87 6.52
N LYS A 69 25.12 -18.55 5.80
CA LYS A 69 25.50 -17.17 5.45
C LYS A 69 24.39 -16.47 4.64
N VAL A 70 23.87 -17.12 3.59
CA VAL A 70 22.77 -16.58 2.79
C VAL A 70 21.50 -16.40 3.65
N GLY A 71 21.25 -17.33 4.60
CA GLY A 71 20.14 -17.23 5.54
C GLY A 71 20.24 -16.00 6.46
N TYR A 72 21.44 -15.65 6.93
CA TYR A 72 21.66 -14.43 7.70
C TYR A 72 21.43 -13.18 6.87
N ALA A 73 21.93 -13.14 5.63
CA ALA A 73 21.67 -12.02 4.72
C ALA A 73 20.17 -11.85 4.47
N LEU A 74 19.47 -12.96 4.22
CA LEU A 74 18.01 -12.96 4.05
C LEU A 74 17.29 -12.40 5.29
N LEU A 75 17.71 -12.81 6.49
CA LEU A 75 17.12 -12.30 7.74
C LEU A 75 17.34 -10.79 7.89
N ILE A 76 18.56 -10.28 7.64
CA ILE A 76 18.89 -8.86 7.77
C ILE A 76 18.02 -8.04 6.81
N ILE A 77 17.92 -8.45 5.55
CA ILE A 77 17.10 -7.74 4.55
C ILE A 77 15.60 -7.83 4.90
N SER A 78 15.12 -8.97 5.44
CA SER A 78 13.74 -9.10 5.91
C SER A 78 13.44 -8.19 7.11
N LEU A 79 14.39 -8.03 8.03
CA LEU A 79 14.24 -7.07 9.15
C LEU A 79 14.23 -5.63 8.64
N LEU A 80 15.09 -5.30 7.67
CA LEU A 80 15.08 -3.97 7.04
C LEU A 80 13.75 -3.68 6.35
N LEU A 81 13.17 -4.68 5.67
CA LEU A 81 11.83 -4.59 5.08
C LEU A 81 10.75 -4.29 6.14
N LEU A 82 10.76 -5.00 7.25
CA LEU A 82 9.81 -4.78 8.35
C LEU A 82 9.98 -3.38 8.97
N ILE A 83 11.21 -2.99 9.29
CA ILE A 83 11.51 -1.69 9.91
C ILE A 83 11.07 -0.55 8.99
N SER A 84 11.40 -0.62 7.69
CA SER A 84 10.98 0.39 6.74
C SER A 84 9.45 0.46 6.59
N GLY A 85 8.75 -0.68 6.63
CA GLY A 85 7.30 -0.72 6.60
C GLY A 85 6.66 -0.05 7.81
N PHE A 86 7.16 -0.36 9.03
CA PHE A 86 6.68 0.32 10.25
C PHE A 86 6.99 1.82 10.25
N ALA A 87 8.18 2.21 9.79
CA ALA A 87 8.57 3.62 9.74
C ALA A 87 7.74 4.45 8.73
N LEU A 88 7.15 3.81 7.72
CA LEU A 88 6.25 4.45 6.75
C LEU A 88 4.82 4.60 7.27
N MET A 89 4.42 3.84 8.30
CA MET A 89 3.09 3.96 8.88
C MET A 89 2.90 5.36 9.50
N ARG A 90 1.71 5.91 9.29
CA ARG A 90 1.29 7.16 9.93
C ARG A 90 0.43 6.82 11.13
N VAL A 91 1.04 6.84 12.30
CA VAL A 91 0.35 6.64 13.58
C VAL A 91 0.55 7.90 14.40
N GLU A 92 -0.54 8.43 14.95
CA GLU A 92 -0.50 9.65 15.76
C GLU A 92 0.56 9.53 16.87
N GLY A 93 1.45 10.54 16.97
CA GLY A 93 2.58 10.56 17.90
C GLY A 93 3.84 9.81 17.42
N PHE A 94 3.77 9.04 16.34
CA PHE A 94 4.91 8.32 15.76
C PHE A 94 4.90 8.44 14.24
N GLU A 95 5.16 9.64 13.75
CA GLU A 95 5.17 9.91 12.30
C GLU A 95 6.49 10.56 11.87
N ILE A 96 7.14 9.98 10.87
CA ILE A 96 8.28 10.61 10.21
C ILE A 96 7.74 11.60 9.17
N ARG A 97 7.89 12.91 9.43
CA ARG A 97 7.33 13.98 8.59
C ARG A 97 8.30 14.47 7.51
N ASP A 98 9.62 14.30 7.72
CA ASP A 98 10.60 14.75 6.75
C ASP A 98 10.44 14.04 5.39
N PRO A 99 10.19 14.79 4.29
CA PRO A 99 9.91 14.23 2.97
C PRO A 99 11.08 13.40 2.42
N ASN A 100 12.32 13.83 2.65
CA ASN A 100 13.49 13.12 2.16
C ASN A 100 13.65 11.78 2.83
N THR A 101 13.53 11.74 4.17
CA THR A 101 13.58 10.51 4.95
C THR A 101 12.45 9.55 4.54
N ARG A 102 11.24 10.06 4.32
CA ARG A 102 10.11 9.23 3.82
C ARG A 102 10.39 8.66 2.45
N THR A 103 10.97 9.43 1.55
CA THR A 103 11.33 8.97 0.20
C THR A 103 12.35 7.83 0.27
N TRP A 104 13.38 7.95 1.09
CA TRP A 104 14.36 6.89 1.30
C TRP A 104 13.76 5.63 1.91
N LEU A 105 12.89 5.77 2.92
CA LEU A 105 12.18 4.65 3.54
C LEU A 105 11.24 3.96 2.55
N TYR A 106 10.53 4.74 1.72
CA TYR A 106 9.65 4.22 0.68
C TYR A 106 10.41 3.36 -0.33
N TRP A 107 11.49 3.89 -0.91
CA TRP A 107 12.28 3.12 -1.86
C TRP A 107 12.98 1.91 -1.21
N THR A 108 13.42 2.04 0.03
CA THR A 108 13.92 0.90 0.80
C THR A 108 12.85 -0.18 0.91
N HIS A 109 11.63 0.20 1.27
CA HIS A 109 10.50 -0.75 1.40
C HIS A 109 10.11 -1.39 0.07
N VAL A 110 10.15 -0.66 -1.03
CA VAL A 110 9.81 -1.18 -2.36
C VAL A 110 10.90 -2.11 -2.92
N VAL A 111 12.17 -1.81 -2.68
CA VAL A 111 13.29 -2.59 -3.23
C VAL A 111 13.61 -3.84 -2.40
N THR A 112 13.49 -3.76 -1.07
CA THR A 112 13.84 -4.89 -0.19
C THR A 112 13.07 -6.18 -0.47
N PRO A 113 11.77 -6.21 -0.84
CA PRO A 113 11.08 -7.44 -1.23
C PRO A 113 11.74 -8.18 -2.39
N LEU A 114 12.27 -7.46 -3.37
CA LEU A 114 12.97 -8.06 -4.52
C LEU A 114 14.25 -8.76 -4.06
N LEU A 115 15.00 -8.12 -3.14
CA LEU A 115 16.18 -8.70 -2.52
C LEU A 115 15.82 -9.91 -1.64
N VAL A 116 14.72 -9.85 -0.90
CA VAL A 116 14.21 -10.98 -0.09
C VAL A 116 13.91 -12.17 -0.99
N VAL A 117 13.18 -11.99 -2.10
CA VAL A 117 12.87 -13.07 -3.04
C VAL A 117 14.14 -13.65 -3.63
N TRP A 118 15.07 -12.82 -4.08
CA TRP A 118 16.35 -13.26 -4.64
C TRP A 118 17.18 -14.05 -3.61
N LEU A 119 17.39 -13.51 -2.41
CA LEU A 119 18.12 -14.20 -1.34
C LEU A 119 17.41 -15.48 -0.87
N TYR A 120 16.07 -15.49 -0.87
CA TYR A 120 15.31 -16.69 -0.58
C TYR A 120 15.58 -17.80 -1.59
N VAL A 121 15.60 -17.48 -2.88
CA VAL A 121 15.95 -18.44 -3.94
C VAL A 121 17.37 -18.97 -3.73
N LEU A 122 18.35 -18.10 -3.50
CA LEU A 122 19.72 -18.51 -3.22
C LEU A 122 19.84 -19.40 -1.97
N HIS A 123 19.10 -19.06 -0.90
CA HIS A 123 19.04 -19.84 0.32
C HIS A 123 18.47 -21.24 0.06
N ARG A 124 17.41 -21.33 -0.76
CA ARG A 124 16.81 -22.61 -1.15
C ARG A 124 17.73 -23.44 -2.04
N LEU A 125 18.44 -22.82 -2.98
CA LEU A 125 19.41 -23.50 -3.85
C LEU A 125 20.63 -24.02 -3.08
N ALA A 126 21.05 -23.32 -2.03
CA ALA A 126 22.13 -23.76 -1.16
C ALA A 126 21.71 -24.83 -0.15
N GLY A 127 20.40 -25.07 0.00
CA GLY A 127 19.79 -25.99 0.96
C GLY A 127 19.51 -27.40 0.39
N PRO A 128 18.58 -28.17 1.03
CA PRO A 128 18.13 -29.46 0.52
C PRO A 128 17.41 -29.32 -0.83
N LYS A 129 17.32 -30.44 -1.58
CA LYS A 129 16.65 -30.49 -2.89
C LYS A 129 15.29 -29.78 -2.87
N ILE A 130 15.09 -28.90 -3.85
CA ILE A 130 13.86 -28.12 -3.97
C ILE A 130 12.70 -29.03 -4.40
N LYS A 131 11.58 -28.94 -3.71
CA LYS A 131 10.33 -29.60 -4.10
C LYS A 131 9.60 -28.74 -5.13
N TRP A 132 10.02 -28.82 -6.39
CA TRP A 132 9.52 -27.99 -7.49
C TRP A 132 8.00 -27.97 -7.63
N LYS A 133 7.32 -29.10 -7.43
CA LYS A 133 5.86 -29.18 -7.48
C LYS A 133 5.20 -28.22 -6.49
N MET A 134 5.73 -28.10 -5.27
CA MET A 134 5.22 -27.15 -4.27
C MET A 134 5.54 -25.71 -4.66
N GLY A 135 6.72 -25.45 -5.20
CA GLY A 135 7.11 -24.12 -5.67
C GLY A 135 6.23 -23.62 -6.83
N VAL A 136 5.98 -24.48 -7.81
CA VAL A 136 5.08 -24.18 -8.96
C VAL A 136 3.65 -23.98 -8.48
N GLY A 137 3.14 -24.83 -7.58
CA GLY A 137 1.79 -24.65 -7.01
C GLY A 137 1.66 -23.31 -6.27
N TRP A 138 2.66 -22.95 -5.47
CA TRP A 138 2.66 -21.66 -4.76
C TRP A 138 2.72 -20.47 -5.75
N ALA A 139 3.63 -20.51 -6.73
CA ALA A 139 3.74 -19.46 -7.74
C ALA A 139 2.46 -19.32 -8.59
N GLY A 140 1.84 -20.46 -8.95
CA GLY A 140 0.56 -20.46 -9.64
C GLY A 140 -0.57 -19.84 -8.81
N SER A 141 -0.63 -20.12 -7.52
CA SER A 141 -1.59 -19.51 -6.61
C SER A 141 -1.40 -17.99 -6.51
N VAL A 142 -0.16 -17.52 -6.38
CA VAL A 142 0.15 -16.09 -6.36
C VAL A 142 -0.26 -15.43 -7.67
N ALA A 143 0.08 -16.03 -8.81
CA ALA A 143 -0.30 -15.51 -10.12
C ALA A 143 -1.83 -15.44 -10.30
N ALA A 144 -2.56 -16.46 -9.88
CA ALA A 144 -4.03 -16.47 -9.94
C ALA A 144 -4.64 -15.34 -9.10
N VAL A 145 -4.13 -15.12 -7.88
CA VAL A 145 -4.60 -14.02 -7.02
C VAL A 145 -4.30 -12.65 -7.64
N VAL A 146 -3.09 -12.46 -8.22
CA VAL A 146 -2.76 -11.21 -8.93
C VAL A 146 -3.70 -10.96 -10.11
N LEU A 147 -4.00 -12.00 -10.91
CA LEU A 147 -4.94 -11.86 -12.03
C LEU A 147 -6.35 -11.48 -11.56
N ILE A 148 -6.82 -12.06 -10.46
CA ILE A 148 -8.09 -11.67 -9.84
C ILE A 148 -8.05 -10.19 -9.40
N MET A 149 -6.97 -9.76 -8.75
CA MET A 149 -6.80 -8.37 -8.32
C MET A 149 -6.80 -7.40 -9.52
N VAL A 150 -6.14 -7.76 -10.62
CA VAL A 150 -6.17 -6.95 -11.86
C VAL A 150 -7.58 -6.87 -12.42
N GLY A 151 -8.31 -7.99 -12.46
CA GLY A 151 -9.70 -8.00 -12.91
C GLY A 151 -10.61 -7.11 -12.05
N LEU A 152 -10.43 -7.17 -10.71
CA LEU A 152 -11.20 -6.32 -9.79
C LEU A 152 -10.79 -4.85 -9.87
N HIS A 153 -9.52 -4.56 -10.15
CA HIS A 153 -9.04 -3.20 -10.36
C HIS A 153 -9.75 -2.52 -11.54
N HIS A 154 -9.99 -3.25 -12.63
CA HIS A 154 -10.72 -2.73 -13.78
C HIS A 154 -12.22 -2.53 -13.52
N GLN A 155 -12.75 -3.14 -12.46
CA GLN A 155 -14.14 -2.95 -12.03
C GLN A 155 -14.22 -1.83 -10.97
N ASP A 156 -13.73 -0.63 -11.29
CA ASP A 156 -13.81 0.51 -10.37
C ASP A 156 -15.27 0.77 -9.99
N PRO A 157 -15.64 0.69 -8.70
CA PRO A 157 -17.02 0.96 -8.27
C PRO A 157 -17.53 2.34 -8.67
N ARG A 158 -16.64 3.30 -8.89
CA ARG A 158 -17.02 4.63 -9.40
C ARG A 158 -17.59 4.59 -10.82
N ALA A 159 -17.23 3.59 -11.61
CA ALA A 159 -17.84 3.38 -12.93
C ALA A 159 -19.31 2.97 -12.84
N TRP A 160 -19.77 2.51 -11.67
CA TRP A 160 -21.17 2.13 -11.41
C TRP A 160 -21.97 3.23 -10.73
N ASN A 161 -21.34 4.34 -10.35
CA ASN A 161 -22.04 5.50 -9.83
C ASN A 161 -22.91 6.06 -10.96
N VAL A 162 -24.22 5.96 -10.76
CA VAL A 162 -25.18 6.57 -11.67
C VAL A 162 -24.96 8.08 -11.61
N GLU A 163 -24.82 8.70 -12.76
CA GLU A 163 -24.81 10.16 -12.86
C GLU A 163 -26.04 10.75 -12.17
N GLY A 164 -25.86 11.87 -11.49
CA GLY A 164 -26.96 12.56 -10.85
C GLY A 164 -27.98 13.06 -11.89
N PRO A 165 -29.11 13.61 -11.43
CA PRO A 165 -30.14 14.10 -12.33
C PRO A 165 -29.58 15.17 -13.26
N LYS A 166 -30.03 15.15 -14.54
CA LYS A 166 -29.54 16.09 -15.58
C LYS A 166 -29.71 17.57 -15.20
N GLU A 167 -30.77 17.88 -14.46
CA GLU A 167 -30.99 19.24 -13.93
C GLU A 167 -29.87 19.70 -13.00
N GLY A 168 -29.14 18.76 -12.40
CA GLY A 168 -28.06 19.07 -11.51
C GLY A 168 -26.79 19.55 -12.21
N GLU A 169 -26.51 19.08 -13.40
CA GLU A 169 -25.40 19.58 -14.21
C GLU A 169 -25.51 21.10 -14.39
N LYS A 170 -26.74 21.58 -14.57
CA LYS A 170 -27.03 23.01 -14.74
C LYS A 170 -26.55 23.90 -13.60
N TYR A 171 -26.55 23.37 -12.37
CA TYR A 171 -26.22 24.16 -11.17
C TYR A 171 -24.78 23.95 -10.67
N PHE A 172 -24.16 22.84 -11.06
CA PHE A 172 -22.87 22.43 -10.53
C PHE A 172 -21.81 22.11 -11.61
N GLU A 173 -22.03 22.57 -12.82
CA GLU A 173 -20.94 22.55 -13.79
C GLU A 173 -19.77 23.42 -13.29
N PRO A 174 -18.56 22.90 -13.34
CA PRO A 174 -18.08 21.65 -13.91
C PRO A 174 -18.01 20.46 -12.92
N SER A 175 -18.60 20.54 -11.74
CA SER A 175 -18.51 19.48 -10.73
C SER A 175 -19.37 18.26 -11.09
N LEU A 176 -18.72 17.09 -11.23
CA LEU A 176 -19.39 15.79 -11.41
C LEU A 176 -19.55 15.05 -10.07
N ALA A 177 -19.21 15.67 -8.92
CA ALA A 177 -19.34 15.06 -7.61
C ALA A 177 -20.80 14.82 -7.24
N ARG A 178 -21.10 13.58 -6.79
CA ARG A 178 -22.44 13.15 -6.38
C ARG A 178 -22.35 12.35 -5.08
N THR A 179 -23.46 12.31 -4.36
CA THR A 179 -23.63 11.41 -3.22
C THR A 179 -23.82 9.96 -3.69
N ALA A 180 -23.73 9.00 -2.77
CA ALA A 180 -23.98 7.59 -3.05
C ALA A 180 -25.41 7.33 -3.59
N THR A 181 -26.35 8.23 -3.35
CA THR A 181 -27.73 8.18 -3.86
C THR A 181 -27.91 8.86 -5.23
N GLY A 182 -26.81 9.34 -5.85
CA GLY A 182 -26.82 10.06 -7.11
C GLY A 182 -27.26 11.53 -7.02
N ASN A 183 -27.54 12.03 -5.83
CA ASN A 183 -27.94 13.42 -5.61
C ASN A 183 -26.73 14.35 -5.52
N PHE A 184 -26.97 15.67 -5.59
CA PHE A 184 -25.94 16.66 -5.32
C PHE A 184 -25.50 16.63 -3.87
N ILE A 185 -24.22 16.97 -3.65
CA ILE A 185 -23.73 17.18 -2.29
C ILE A 185 -24.33 18.51 -1.79
N PRO A 186 -25.09 18.51 -0.66
CA PRO A 186 -25.65 19.73 -0.13
C PRO A 186 -24.56 20.75 0.24
N ALA A 187 -24.83 22.04 0.03
CA ALA A 187 -23.87 23.11 0.30
C ALA A 187 -23.44 23.15 1.79
N ASP A 188 -24.37 22.91 2.70
CA ASP A 188 -24.11 22.82 4.14
C ASP A 188 -23.12 21.70 4.49
N THR A 189 -23.15 20.59 3.77
CA THR A 189 -22.16 19.51 3.93
C THR A 189 -20.77 19.95 3.50
N LEU A 190 -20.65 20.77 2.45
CA LEU A 190 -19.37 21.31 1.98
C LEU A 190 -18.83 22.42 2.89
N MET A 191 -19.67 23.01 3.73
CA MET A 191 -19.32 24.04 4.69
C MET A 191 -19.02 23.49 6.10
N MET A 192 -18.98 22.18 6.27
CA MET A 192 -18.76 21.53 7.58
C MET A 192 -17.28 21.35 7.92
N ASP A 193 -16.46 22.37 7.73
CA ASP A 193 -15.01 22.32 8.00
C ASP A 193 -14.70 21.95 9.45
N ALA A 194 -15.52 22.40 10.42
CA ALA A 194 -15.39 22.02 11.82
C ALA A 194 -15.57 20.51 12.07
N TYR A 195 -16.28 19.80 11.19
CA TYR A 195 -16.38 18.36 11.28
C TYR A 195 -15.06 17.68 10.86
N CYS A 196 -14.44 18.17 9.81
CA CYS A 196 -13.13 17.69 9.35
C CYS A 196 -12.04 17.96 10.40
N GLN A 197 -12.10 19.08 11.09
CA GLN A 197 -11.16 19.48 12.14
C GLN A 197 -11.10 18.48 13.30
N ARG A 198 -12.18 17.75 13.58
CA ARG A 198 -12.22 16.79 14.70
C ARG A 198 -11.19 15.68 14.55
N CYS A 199 -10.94 15.24 13.32
CA CYS A 199 -10.01 14.15 13.03
C CYS A 199 -8.71 14.63 12.34
N HIS A 200 -8.77 15.75 11.58
CA HIS A 200 -7.68 16.27 10.77
C HIS A 200 -7.27 17.68 11.19
N LYS A 201 -6.91 17.85 12.47
CA LYS A 201 -6.58 19.17 13.03
C LYS A 201 -5.41 19.86 12.35
N ASP A 202 -4.38 19.13 12.03
CA ASP A 202 -3.19 19.61 11.33
C ASP A 202 -3.55 20.08 9.91
N THR A 203 -4.21 19.23 9.13
CA THR A 203 -4.66 19.55 7.78
C THR A 203 -5.64 20.73 7.77
N TYR A 204 -6.56 20.79 8.74
CA TYR A 204 -7.48 21.91 8.89
C TYR A 204 -6.72 23.22 9.16
N ASN A 205 -5.76 23.22 10.08
CA ASN A 205 -4.99 24.41 10.42
C ASN A 205 -4.14 24.88 9.23
N ASP A 206 -3.52 23.97 8.51
CA ASP A 206 -2.72 24.29 7.31
C ASP A 206 -3.60 24.88 6.21
N TRP A 207 -4.78 24.30 5.97
CA TRP A 207 -5.77 24.84 5.03
C TRP A 207 -6.30 26.19 5.49
N PHE A 208 -6.68 26.35 6.75
CA PHE A 208 -7.27 27.58 7.31
C PHE A 208 -6.35 28.79 7.16
N HIS A 209 -5.03 28.59 7.25
CA HIS A 209 -4.02 29.64 7.06
C HIS A 209 -3.49 29.73 5.62
N SER A 210 -3.98 28.89 4.72
CA SER A 210 -3.54 28.88 3.33
C SER A 210 -4.32 29.86 2.46
N ALA A 211 -3.73 30.24 1.33
CA ALA A 211 -4.42 31.04 0.31
C ALA A 211 -5.67 30.35 -0.24
N HIS A 212 -5.74 29.02 -0.17
CA HIS A 212 -6.90 28.25 -0.64
C HIS A 212 -8.16 28.50 0.17
N HIS A 213 -8.03 28.79 1.47
CA HIS A 213 -9.17 29.15 2.33
C HIS A 213 -9.85 30.45 1.85
N PHE A 214 -9.08 31.36 1.29
CA PHE A 214 -9.57 32.69 0.86
C PHE A 214 -9.84 32.76 -0.65
N SER A 215 -9.43 31.78 -1.45
CA SER A 215 -9.44 31.88 -2.90
C SER A 215 -10.82 31.81 -3.55
N SER A 216 -11.80 31.22 -2.88
CA SER A 216 -13.13 30.96 -3.46
C SER A 216 -14.21 31.97 -3.07
N PHE A 217 -14.00 32.73 -2.01
CA PHE A 217 -15.03 33.57 -1.43
C PHE A 217 -14.67 35.05 -1.27
N ASN A 218 -13.43 35.43 -1.57
CA ASN A 218 -12.96 36.82 -1.46
C ASN A 218 -12.90 37.57 -2.77
N ASN A 219 -13.26 36.94 -3.87
CA ASN A 219 -13.48 37.68 -5.13
C ASN A 219 -14.95 38.11 -5.13
N GLU A 220 -15.23 39.26 -4.56
CA GLU A 220 -16.45 39.98 -4.93
C GLU A 220 -16.43 40.26 -6.43
N PRO A 221 -17.54 40.04 -7.15
CA PRO A 221 -17.63 40.30 -8.59
C PRO A 221 -17.47 41.76 -8.91
#